data_9f1776e9fb937784a8107e0d5055677e
#
_entry.id   9f1776e9fb937784a8107e0d5055677e
#
_cell.length_a   1.000
_cell.length_b   1.000
_cell.length_c   1.000
_cell.angle_alpha   90.00
_cell.angle_beta   90.00
_cell.angle_gamma   90.00
#
_symmetry.space_group_name_H-M   'P 1'
#
loop_
_entity.id
_entity.type
_entity.pdbx_description
1 polymer ?
#
loop_
_entity_poly.entity_id
_entity_poly.type
_entity_poly.pdbx_seq_one_letter_code
_entity_poly.pdbx_strand_id
1 'polypeptide(L)'
;GVGMFTRKKTREDFLMNKKIITGVYPDSNGHFGPYGGRYVGETLMPALLELEEAYGRITQDEKFRTELYNLLEYYAGRPTPLFHAKRLSEHVKGASIFLKREDLAHTGAHKINNTLGQALLARWMGKKKVIAETGAGQHGVATATAAALFGMECRIFMGTEDIKRQAPNVQRMELLGAKVVPVESGTGTLKDAMNEALRFWVGAVTDTFYIIGSVAGPHPYPVMVRDFQKIIGIEARKQIIDLTGRLPDLLIACVGGGSNAMGLFYPFMDDPVEMTGVEAA
;
A
#
# COMPACT_ATOMS: atom_id res chain seq x y z
N GLY A 1 -30.97 12.50 2.45
CA GLY A 1 -31.22 11.56 1.37
C GLY A 1 -29.96 11.39 0.56
N VAL A 2 -29.24 10.28 0.73
CA VAL A 2 -28.05 9.95 -0.06
C VAL A 2 -28.53 9.41 -1.38
N GLY A 3 -28.41 10.20 -2.44
CA GLY A 3 -28.74 9.78 -3.80
C GLY A 3 -27.69 8.81 -4.33
N MET A 4 -28.03 7.54 -4.35
CA MET A 4 -27.22 6.48 -4.93
C MET A 4 -27.44 6.49 -6.46
N PHE A 5 -26.59 7.21 -7.19
CA PHE A 5 -26.55 7.13 -8.65
C PHE A 5 -25.80 5.87 -9.09
N THR A 6 -26.50 4.76 -9.19
CA THR A 6 -26.00 3.58 -9.90
C THR A 6 -26.19 3.78 -11.39
N ARG A 7 -25.18 4.31 -12.09
CA ARG A 7 -25.14 4.22 -13.55
C ARG A 7 -24.88 2.76 -13.90
N LYS A 8 -25.88 2.05 -14.46
CA LYS A 8 -25.66 0.73 -15.06
C LYS A 8 -24.61 0.89 -16.16
N LYS A 9 -23.40 0.39 -15.92
CA LYS A 9 -22.37 0.30 -16.95
C LYS A 9 -22.87 -0.60 -18.07
N THR A 10 -22.80 -0.11 -19.30
CA THR A 10 -23.12 -0.90 -20.49
C THR A 10 -21.95 -1.86 -20.79
N ARG A 11 -22.23 -2.89 -21.60
CA ARG A 11 -21.21 -3.82 -22.10
C ARG A 11 -20.06 -3.10 -22.82
N GLU A 12 -20.33 -1.94 -23.40
CA GLU A 12 -19.35 -1.07 -24.06
C GLU A 12 -18.42 -0.36 -23.06
N ASP A 13 -18.96 0.11 -21.92
CA ASP A 13 -18.14 0.67 -20.82
C ASP A 13 -17.17 -0.37 -20.24
N PHE A 14 -17.61 -1.63 -20.19
CA PHE A 14 -16.77 -2.75 -19.77
C PHE A 14 -15.65 -3.05 -20.79
N LEU A 15 -15.96 -2.97 -22.09
CA LEU A 15 -14.98 -3.17 -23.17
C LEU A 15 -14.01 -1.99 -23.32
N MET A 16 -14.45 -0.76 -23.04
CA MET A 16 -13.57 0.41 -22.98
C MET A 16 -12.58 0.31 -21.80
N ASN A 17 -13.03 -0.12 -20.64
CA ASN A 17 -12.14 -0.40 -19.51
C ASN A 17 -11.14 -1.53 -19.82
N LYS A 18 -11.52 -2.57 -20.57
CA LYS A 18 -10.61 -3.61 -21.03
C LYS A 18 -9.49 -3.09 -21.94
N LYS A 19 -9.77 -2.06 -22.76
CA LYS A 19 -8.76 -1.43 -23.64
C LYS A 19 -7.68 -0.65 -22.86
N ILE A 20 -7.97 -0.16 -21.67
CA ILE A 20 -6.98 0.50 -20.80
C ILE A 20 -6.04 -0.53 -20.16
N ILE A 21 -6.49 -1.78 -20.01
CA ILE A 21 -5.78 -2.86 -19.29
C ILE A 21 -4.94 -3.75 -20.22
N THR A 22 -5.08 -3.65 -21.55
CA THR A 22 -4.39 -4.52 -22.53
C THR A 22 -2.96 -4.13 -22.86
N GLY A 23 -2.37 -3.15 -22.16
CA GLY A 23 -0.95 -2.80 -22.29
C GLY A 23 -0.08 -3.46 -21.20
N VAL A 24 1.21 -3.62 -21.49
CA VAL A 24 2.20 -3.91 -20.46
C VAL A 24 2.40 -2.63 -19.63
N TYR A 25 1.95 -2.62 -18.39
CA TYR A 25 2.04 -1.47 -17.51
C TYR A 25 2.90 -1.77 -16.28
N PRO A 26 3.72 -0.79 -15.85
CA PRO A 26 3.97 0.50 -16.49
C PRO A 26 4.79 0.34 -17.78
N ASP A 27 4.80 1.40 -18.62
CA ASP A 27 5.77 1.51 -19.71
C ASP A 27 7.20 1.75 -19.17
N SER A 28 8.20 1.85 -20.06
CA SER A 28 9.60 2.09 -19.70
C SER A 28 9.85 3.41 -18.96
N ASN A 29 8.91 4.35 -19.03
CA ASN A 29 8.97 5.64 -18.34
C ASN A 29 8.15 5.66 -17.02
N GLY A 30 7.55 4.54 -16.66
CA GLY A 30 6.75 4.38 -15.45
C GLY A 30 5.30 4.87 -15.58
N HIS A 31 4.75 4.98 -16.80
CA HIS A 31 3.37 5.40 -17.00
C HIS A 31 2.41 4.21 -17.08
N PHE A 32 1.20 4.45 -16.59
CA PHE A 32 0.03 3.58 -16.69
C PHE A 32 -1.01 4.27 -17.60
N GLY A 33 -0.80 4.26 -18.89
CA GLY A 33 -1.54 5.09 -19.84
C GLY A 33 -1.25 6.58 -19.60
N PRO A 34 -2.27 7.42 -19.33
CA PRO A 34 -2.07 8.85 -19.06
C PRO A 34 -1.61 9.16 -17.62
N TYR A 35 -1.46 8.15 -16.78
CA TYR A 35 -1.12 8.29 -15.36
C TYR A 35 0.28 7.79 -15.05
N GLY A 36 0.83 8.19 -13.90
CA GLY A 36 2.15 7.75 -13.43
C GLY A 36 3.29 8.59 -13.96
N GLY A 37 4.48 7.97 -14.11
CA GLY A 37 5.72 8.65 -14.52
C GLY A 37 6.59 9.07 -13.34
N ARG A 38 7.64 9.89 -13.62
CA ARG A 38 8.63 10.33 -12.62
C ARG A 38 8.63 11.86 -12.51
N TYR A 39 7.51 12.44 -12.08
CA TYR A 39 7.37 13.89 -11.92
C TYR A 39 7.96 14.34 -10.58
N VAL A 40 9.28 14.52 -10.54
CA VAL A 40 10.04 15.00 -9.38
C VAL A 40 11.08 16.02 -9.81
N GLY A 41 11.63 16.76 -8.83
CA GLY A 41 12.80 17.61 -9.09
C GLY A 41 14.00 16.79 -9.57
N GLU A 42 14.83 17.35 -10.43
CA GLU A 42 16.01 16.68 -11.02
C GLU A 42 16.94 16.07 -9.96
N THR A 43 17.02 16.70 -8.79
CA THR A 43 17.85 16.22 -7.66
C THR A 43 17.44 14.84 -7.11
N LEU A 44 16.17 14.42 -7.28
CA LEU A 44 15.69 13.11 -6.86
C LEU A 44 15.78 12.04 -7.96
N MET A 45 16.00 12.43 -9.20
CA MET A 45 16.00 11.49 -10.32
C MET A 45 17.05 10.36 -10.16
N PRO A 46 18.31 10.65 -9.75
CA PRO A 46 19.31 9.59 -9.53
C PRO A 46 18.86 8.57 -8.47
N ALA A 47 18.24 9.04 -7.37
CA ALA A 47 17.76 8.14 -6.31
C ALA A 47 16.59 7.25 -6.77
N LEU A 48 15.72 7.76 -7.64
CA LEU A 48 14.63 6.95 -8.22
C LEU A 48 15.13 5.91 -9.21
N LEU A 49 16.13 6.25 -10.02
CA LEU A 49 16.76 5.30 -10.95
C LEU A 49 17.53 4.22 -10.19
N GLU A 50 18.29 4.58 -9.14
CA GLU A 50 18.93 3.61 -8.23
C GLU A 50 17.89 2.66 -7.63
N LEU A 51 16.76 3.21 -7.17
CA LEU A 51 15.68 2.44 -6.57
C LEU A 51 15.03 1.49 -7.59
N GLU A 52 14.75 1.95 -8.80
CA GLU A 52 14.14 1.16 -9.85
C GLU A 52 15.04 -0.02 -10.25
N GLU A 53 16.33 0.23 -10.47
CA GLU A 53 17.32 -0.81 -10.79
C GLU A 53 17.44 -1.82 -9.64
N ALA A 54 17.59 -1.33 -8.42
CA ALA A 54 17.68 -2.17 -7.23
C ALA A 54 16.42 -3.03 -7.05
N TYR A 55 15.24 -2.43 -7.19
CA TYR A 55 13.97 -3.12 -7.08
C TYR A 55 13.87 -4.23 -8.15
N GLY A 56 14.14 -3.92 -9.41
CA GLY A 56 14.11 -4.89 -10.51
C GLY A 56 15.04 -6.07 -10.30
N ARG A 57 16.25 -5.83 -9.80
CA ARG A 57 17.26 -6.85 -9.55
C ARG A 57 17.00 -7.65 -8.27
N ILE A 58 16.77 -6.96 -7.15
CA ILE A 58 16.69 -7.59 -5.82
C ILE A 58 15.42 -8.42 -5.69
N THR A 59 14.28 -7.98 -6.22
CA THR A 59 13.03 -8.74 -6.13
C THR A 59 13.01 -10.02 -6.97
N GLN A 60 13.96 -10.19 -7.88
CA GLN A 60 14.16 -11.45 -8.62
C GLN A 60 15.05 -12.44 -7.86
N ASP A 61 15.79 -11.98 -6.85
CA ASP A 61 16.63 -12.87 -6.04
C ASP A 61 15.77 -13.79 -5.18
N GLU A 62 16.07 -15.10 -5.23
CA GLU A 62 15.32 -16.12 -4.51
C GLU A 62 15.46 -15.96 -2.97
N LYS A 63 16.63 -15.53 -2.50
CA LYS A 63 16.85 -15.31 -1.07
C LYS A 63 16.00 -14.14 -0.55
N PHE A 64 15.91 -13.05 -1.34
CA PHE A 64 15.03 -11.93 -1.01
C PHE A 64 13.57 -12.37 -0.93
N ARG A 65 13.11 -13.12 -1.94
CA ARG A 65 11.72 -13.62 -1.97
C ARG A 65 11.42 -14.55 -0.80
N THR A 66 12.32 -15.46 -0.49
CA THR A 66 12.19 -16.38 0.64
C THR A 66 12.16 -15.62 1.96
N GLU A 67 13.05 -14.64 2.14
CA GLU A 67 13.09 -13.82 3.35
C GLU A 67 11.80 -12.99 3.51
N LEU A 68 11.34 -12.36 2.43
CA LEU A 68 10.08 -11.60 2.44
C LEU A 68 8.89 -12.51 2.75
N TYR A 69 8.82 -13.70 2.14
CA TYR A 69 7.76 -14.67 2.40
C TYR A 69 7.74 -15.08 3.89
N ASN A 70 8.88 -15.41 4.45
CA ASN A 70 9.00 -15.77 5.87
C ASN A 70 8.56 -14.62 6.79
N LEU A 71 8.89 -13.38 6.46
CA LEU A 71 8.43 -12.21 7.21
C LEU A 71 6.92 -12.02 7.11
N LEU A 72 6.35 -12.24 5.94
CA LEU A 72 4.90 -12.15 5.75
C LEU A 72 4.18 -13.26 6.54
N GLU A 73 4.69 -14.49 6.52
CA GLU A 73 4.09 -15.61 7.20
C GLU A 73 4.27 -15.55 8.72
N TYR A 74 5.51 -15.46 9.19
CA TYR A 74 5.82 -15.65 10.61
C TYR A 74 5.83 -14.35 11.42
N TYR A 75 5.96 -13.19 10.79
CA TYR A 75 5.96 -11.90 11.47
C TYR A 75 4.67 -11.12 11.22
N ALA A 76 4.21 -10.99 9.99
CA ALA A 76 2.95 -10.32 9.70
C ALA A 76 1.71 -11.18 9.98
N GLY A 77 1.85 -12.50 10.12
CA GLY A 77 0.76 -13.43 10.45
C GLY A 77 -0.13 -13.78 9.25
N ARG A 78 0.47 -13.88 8.06
CA ARG A 78 -0.25 -14.27 6.84
C ARG A 78 -0.31 -15.79 6.67
N PRO A 79 -1.36 -16.33 5.97
CA PRO A 79 -2.45 -15.61 5.34
C PRO A 79 -3.48 -15.06 6.35
N THR A 80 -3.98 -13.84 6.12
CA THR A 80 -5.11 -13.33 6.91
C THR A 80 -6.40 -14.08 6.53
N PRO A 81 -7.33 -14.31 7.48
CA PRO A 81 -8.55 -15.04 7.19
C PRO A 81 -9.48 -14.32 6.20
N LEU A 82 -10.23 -15.11 5.43
CA LEU A 82 -11.43 -14.65 4.74
C LEU A 82 -12.65 -15.08 5.56
N PHE A 83 -13.34 -14.12 6.17
CA PHE A 83 -14.44 -14.36 7.12
C PHE A 83 -15.81 -14.17 6.46
N HIS A 84 -16.66 -15.20 6.51
CA HIS A 84 -18.05 -15.09 6.07
C HIS A 84 -18.89 -14.33 7.10
N ALA A 85 -19.30 -13.10 6.76
CA ALA A 85 -20.11 -12.23 7.61
C ALA A 85 -21.61 -12.59 7.52
N LYS A 86 -22.00 -13.75 8.07
CA LYS A 86 -23.36 -14.33 7.94
C LYS A 86 -24.46 -13.35 8.31
N ARG A 87 -24.39 -12.74 9.50
CA ARG A 87 -25.42 -11.79 9.96
C ARG A 87 -25.56 -10.57 9.03
N LEU A 88 -24.45 -10.07 8.51
CA LEU A 88 -24.48 -8.96 7.55
C LEU A 88 -25.10 -9.42 6.22
N SER A 89 -24.74 -10.60 5.73
CA SER A 89 -25.34 -11.22 4.55
C SER A 89 -26.85 -11.39 4.69
N GLU A 90 -27.33 -11.87 5.83
CA GLU A 90 -28.77 -12.00 6.14
C GLU A 90 -29.46 -10.64 6.20
N HIS A 91 -28.82 -9.62 6.75
CA HIS A 91 -29.37 -8.28 6.88
C HIS A 91 -29.58 -7.62 5.51
N VAL A 92 -28.62 -7.72 4.59
CA VAL A 92 -28.69 -7.11 3.24
C VAL A 92 -29.56 -7.90 2.26
N LYS A 93 -29.95 -9.15 2.59
CA LYS A 93 -30.90 -9.97 1.82
C LYS A 93 -30.61 -10.09 0.33
N GLY A 94 -29.44 -10.52 -0.04
CA GLY A 94 -29.15 -10.72 -1.48
C GLY A 94 -27.70 -11.01 -1.84
N ALA A 95 -26.77 -10.82 -0.91
CA ALA A 95 -25.36 -11.09 -1.14
C ALA A 95 -24.75 -11.89 0.00
N SER A 96 -23.91 -12.86 -0.33
CA SER A 96 -22.99 -13.48 0.65
C SER A 96 -21.76 -12.60 0.80
N ILE A 97 -21.57 -12.00 1.97
CA ILE A 97 -20.50 -11.04 2.25
C ILE A 97 -19.35 -11.73 2.94
N PHE A 98 -18.17 -11.61 2.36
CA PHE A 98 -16.91 -12.09 2.92
C PHE A 98 -15.97 -10.92 3.22
N LEU A 99 -15.34 -10.93 4.37
CA LEU A 99 -14.39 -9.91 4.80
C LEU A 99 -12.97 -10.47 4.77
N LYS A 100 -12.10 -9.89 3.95
CA LYS A 100 -10.67 -10.15 4.02
C LYS A 100 -10.08 -9.38 5.19
N ARG A 101 -9.70 -10.10 6.24
CA ARG A 101 -9.42 -9.58 7.58
C ARG A 101 -7.98 -9.06 7.71
N GLU A 102 -7.65 -7.98 6.97
CA GLU A 102 -6.34 -7.33 7.06
C GLU A 102 -6.11 -6.60 8.40
N ASP A 103 -7.15 -6.40 9.19
CA ASP A 103 -7.08 -5.94 10.58
C ASP A 103 -6.41 -6.96 11.54
N LEU A 104 -6.33 -8.22 11.13
CA LEU A 104 -5.63 -9.27 11.87
C LEU A 104 -4.15 -9.42 11.49
N ALA A 105 -3.69 -8.72 10.46
CA ALA A 105 -2.26 -8.62 10.20
C ALA A 105 -1.56 -7.85 11.33
N HIS A 106 -0.30 -8.16 11.59
CA HIS A 106 0.51 -7.45 12.58
C HIS A 106 0.45 -5.94 12.35
N THR A 107 0.40 -5.16 13.41
CA THR A 107 0.10 -3.71 13.47
C THR A 107 -1.36 -3.32 13.29
N GLY A 108 -2.25 -4.25 12.95
CA GLY A 108 -3.69 -4.01 12.85
C GLY A 108 -4.19 -3.50 11.51
N ALA A 109 -3.37 -3.56 10.45
CA ALA A 109 -3.74 -3.15 9.09
C ALA A 109 -2.82 -3.75 8.02
N HIS A 110 -3.26 -3.68 6.76
CA HIS A 110 -2.51 -4.13 5.58
C HIS A 110 -1.16 -3.43 5.35
N LYS A 111 -0.90 -2.31 6.01
CA LYS A 111 0.31 -1.50 5.78
C LYS A 111 1.61 -2.26 6.03
N ILE A 112 1.59 -3.23 6.95
CA ILE A 112 2.77 -4.05 7.30
C ILE A 112 3.32 -4.82 6.09
N ASN A 113 2.47 -5.26 5.16
CA ASN A 113 2.91 -6.01 3.97
C ASN A 113 3.89 -5.17 3.14
N ASN A 114 3.51 -3.94 2.85
CA ASN A 114 4.30 -3.02 2.05
C ASN A 114 5.55 -2.53 2.82
N THR A 115 5.42 -2.21 4.10
CA THR A 115 6.56 -1.69 4.88
C THR A 115 7.63 -2.74 5.11
N LEU A 116 7.27 -4.01 5.31
CA LEU A 116 8.24 -5.12 5.36
C LEU A 116 8.97 -5.27 4.02
N GLY A 117 8.24 -5.24 2.90
CA GLY A 117 8.84 -5.34 1.58
C GLY A 117 9.81 -4.21 1.28
N GLN A 118 9.42 -2.95 1.55
CA GLN A 118 10.27 -1.79 1.29
C GLN A 118 11.44 -1.70 2.28
N ALA A 119 11.24 -1.99 3.57
CA ALA A 119 12.32 -1.97 4.55
C ALA A 119 13.34 -3.09 4.29
N LEU A 120 12.89 -4.29 3.89
CA LEU A 120 13.77 -5.36 3.46
C LEU A 120 14.58 -4.96 2.23
N LEU A 121 13.94 -4.35 1.22
CA LEU A 121 14.62 -3.81 0.04
C LEU A 121 15.67 -2.76 0.44
N ALA A 122 15.31 -1.81 1.31
CA ALA A 122 16.24 -0.81 1.83
C ALA A 122 17.48 -1.44 2.48
N ARG A 123 17.28 -2.49 3.29
CA ARG A 123 18.38 -3.24 3.91
C ARG A 123 19.28 -3.92 2.87
N TRP A 124 18.69 -4.54 1.85
CA TRP A 124 19.45 -5.16 0.75
C TRP A 124 20.19 -4.14 -0.12
N MET A 125 19.70 -2.89 -0.19
CA MET A 125 20.41 -1.76 -0.79
C MET A 125 21.50 -1.17 0.12
N GLY A 126 21.66 -1.67 1.35
CA GLY A 126 22.65 -1.15 2.31
C GLY A 126 22.24 0.16 2.98
N LYS A 127 20.98 0.60 2.84
CA LYS A 127 20.48 1.79 3.53
C LYS A 127 20.33 1.50 5.02
N LYS A 128 20.71 2.47 5.85
CA LYS A 128 20.71 2.33 7.33
C LYS A 128 19.54 3.04 7.99
N LYS A 129 18.89 3.92 7.26
CA LYS A 129 17.82 4.79 7.74
C LYS A 129 16.61 4.67 6.84
N VAL A 130 15.44 4.78 7.44
CA VAL A 130 14.17 4.88 6.71
C VAL A 130 13.42 6.11 7.17
N ILE A 131 12.69 6.70 6.22
CA ILE A 131 11.72 7.75 6.50
C ILE A 131 10.37 7.37 5.92
N ALA A 132 9.31 7.91 6.49
CA ALA A 132 7.96 7.82 5.93
C ALA A 132 7.15 9.05 6.33
N GLU A 133 6.09 9.31 5.58
CA GLU A 133 5.00 10.18 5.97
C GLU A 133 3.83 9.38 6.56
N THR A 134 3.01 10.02 7.38
CA THR A 134 1.76 9.42 7.84
C THR A 134 0.72 10.48 8.17
N GLY A 135 -0.56 10.16 7.92
CA GLY A 135 -1.71 10.96 8.37
C GLY A 135 -2.42 10.24 9.52
N ALA A 136 -3.21 9.21 9.22
CA ALA A 136 -3.93 8.42 10.24
C ALA A 136 -3.01 7.60 11.18
N GLY A 137 -1.69 7.58 10.94
CA GLY A 137 -0.70 6.93 11.79
C GLY A 137 -0.41 5.47 11.45
N GLN A 138 -1.26 4.75 10.75
CA GLN A 138 -1.08 3.32 10.48
C GLN A 138 0.16 3.01 9.64
N HIS A 139 0.44 3.83 8.62
CA HIS A 139 1.66 3.67 7.83
C HIS A 139 2.91 3.95 8.65
N GLY A 140 2.87 4.99 9.49
CA GLY A 140 3.97 5.32 10.41
C GLY A 140 4.26 4.19 11.40
N VAL A 141 3.22 3.63 12.04
CA VAL A 141 3.36 2.50 12.96
C VAL A 141 3.96 1.28 12.25
N ALA A 142 3.46 0.93 11.06
CA ALA A 142 3.98 -0.19 10.28
C ALA A 142 5.43 0.03 9.84
N THR A 143 5.80 1.27 9.46
CA THR A 143 7.20 1.62 9.11
C THR A 143 8.11 1.55 10.33
N ALA A 144 7.69 2.11 11.47
CA ALA A 144 8.45 2.03 12.72
C ALA A 144 8.66 0.56 13.15
N THR A 145 7.63 -0.28 12.99
CA THR A 145 7.70 -1.71 13.29
C THR A 145 8.74 -2.43 12.41
N ALA A 146 8.70 -2.21 11.09
CA ALA A 146 9.66 -2.80 10.17
C ALA A 146 11.09 -2.27 10.40
N ALA A 147 11.23 -0.99 10.70
CA ALA A 147 12.52 -0.38 11.03
C ALA A 147 13.12 -0.96 12.31
N ALA A 148 12.33 -1.10 13.36
CA ALA A 148 12.75 -1.74 14.61
C ALA A 148 13.19 -3.18 14.39
N LEU A 149 12.43 -3.96 13.60
CA LEU A 149 12.79 -5.34 13.25
C LEU A 149 14.17 -5.45 12.58
N PHE A 150 14.50 -4.50 11.70
CA PHE A 150 15.77 -4.52 10.96
C PHE A 150 16.89 -3.68 11.61
N GLY A 151 16.64 -3.08 12.76
CA GLY A 151 17.63 -2.22 13.46
C GLY A 151 17.98 -0.94 12.69
N MET A 152 17.01 -0.39 11.95
CA MET A 152 17.19 0.83 11.16
C MET A 152 16.74 2.08 11.92
N GLU A 153 17.47 3.20 11.77
CA GLU A 153 16.97 4.50 12.23
C GLU A 153 15.69 4.87 11.46
N CYS A 154 14.67 5.32 12.18
CA CYS A 154 13.37 5.63 11.59
C CYS A 154 12.91 7.05 11.94
N ARG A 155 12.50 7.82 10.92
CA ARG A 155 11.85 9.12 11.09
C ARG A 155 10.51 9.13 10.38
N ILE A 156 9.48 9.56 11.10
CA ILE A 156 8.10 9.63 10.58
C ILE A 156 7.65 11.09 10.57
N PHE A 157 7.41 11.62 9.39
CA PHE A 157 6.85 12.96 9.21
C PHE A 157 5.34 12.89 9.37
N MET A 158 4.78 13.74 10.24
CA MET A 158 3.36 13.74 10.53
C MET A 158 2.88 15.18 10.79
N GLY A 159 1.77 15.55 10.18
CA GLY A 159 1.18 16.86 10.36
C GLY A 159 0.74 17.08 11.82
N THR A 160 0.89 18.30 12.32
CA THR A 160 0.58 18.63 13.72
C THR A 160 -0.88 18.37 14.10
N GLU A 161 -1.81 18.57 13.17
CA GLU A 161 -3.22 18.26 13.40
C GLU A 161 -3.47 16.75 13.46
N ASP A 162 -2.78 15.97 12.63
CA ASP A 162 -2.85 14.51 12.66
C ASP A 162 -2.21 13.94 13.92
N ILE A 163 -1.09 14.51 14.40
CA ILE A 163 -0.45 14.11 15.68
C ILE A 163 -1.44 14.24 16.85
N LYS A 164 -2.19 15.35 16.92
CA LYS A 164 -3.19 15.54 17.98
C LYS A 164 -4.31 14.50 17.91
N ARG A 165 -4.82 14.22 16.68
CA ARG A 165 -5.92 13.28 16.46
C ARG A 165 -5.53 11.83 16.69
N GLN A 166 -4.27 11.49 16.46
CA GLN A 166 -3.74 10.13 16.41
C GLN A 166 -2.66 9.87 17.48
N ALA A 167 -2.75 10.54 18.62
CA ALA A 167 -1.79 10.43 19.72
C ALA A 167 -1.44 8.97 20.12
N PRO A 168 -2.38 8.00 20.14
CA PRO A 168 -2.04 6.60 20.43
C PRO A 168 -1.10 5.97 19.39
N ASN A 169 -1.22 6.35 18.12
CA ASN A 169 -0.30 5.86 17.08
C ASN A 169 1.08 6.54 17.18
N VAL A 170 1.12 7.81 17.57
CA VAL A 170 2.39 8.52 17.86
C VAL A 170 3.16 7.80 18.97
N GLN A 171 2.50 7.48 20.08
CA GLN A 171 3.09 6.72 21.19
C GLN A 171 3.63 5.36 20.74
N ARG A 172 2.89 4.64 19.88
CA ARG A 172 3.36 3.36 19.33
C ARG A 172 4.63 3.52 18.50
N MET A 173 4.70 4.54 17.64
CA MET A 173 5.88 4.83 16.84
C MET A 173 7.10 5.15 17.71
N GLU A 174 6.93 5.96 18.74
CA GLU A 174 7.99 6.31 19.70
C GLU A 174 8.46 5.12 20.52
N LEU A 175 7.54 4.26 21.00
CA LEU A 175 7.88 3.01 21.69
C LEU A 175 8.70 2.04 20.82
N LEU A 176 8.49 2.08 19.51
CA LEU A 176 9.26 1.30 18.52
C LEU A 176 10.61 1.97 18.16
N GLY A 177 10.94 3.09 18.80
CA GLY A 177 12.20 3.81 18.58
C GLY A 177 12.20 4.75 17.37
N ALA A 178 11.07 4.98 16.73
CA ALA A 178 10.98 5.95 15.65
C ALA A 178 10.90 7.39 16.19
N LYS A 179 11.52 8.33 15.49
CA LYS A 179 11.38 9.76 15.76
C LYS A 179 10.22 10.33 14.95
N VAL A 180 9.14 10.75 15.62
CA VAL A 180 8.06 11.48 14.97
C VAL A 180 8.48 12.94 14.80
N VAL A 181 8.42 13.44 13.57
CA VAL A 181 8.78 14.80 13.18
C VAL A 181 7.51 15.58 12.88
N PRO A 182 7.12 16.55 13.73
CA PRO A 182 5.92 17.33 13.49
C PRO A 182 6.12 18.27 12.29
N VAL A 183 5.09 18.36 11.45
CA VAL A 183 5.05 19.25 10.29
C VAL A 183 3.97 20.28 10.50
N GLU A 184 4.38 21.55 10.62
CA GLU A 184 3.51 22.68 10.89
C GLU A 184 3.07 23.42 9.62
N SER A 185 3.75 23.18 8.49
CA SER A 185 3.49 23.87 7.22
C SER A 185 2.11 23.51 6.66
N GLY A 186 1.52 24.42 5.91
CA GLY A 186 0.25 24.22 5.21
C GLY A 186 -0.93 24.02 6.18
N THR A 187 -1.66 22.92 5.98
CA THR A 187 -2.79 22.53 6.83
C THR A 187 -2.40 21.58 7.97
N GLY A 188 -1.10 21.24 8.08
CA GLY A 188 -0.61 20.31 9.09
C GLY A 188 -1.16 18.88 8.93
N THR A 189 -1.35 18.44 7.67
CA THR A 189 -1.93 17.14 7.33
C THR A 189 -0.99 16.30 6.45
N LEU A 190 -1.47 15.13 6.02
CA LEU A 190 -0.70 14.14 5.24
C LEU A 190 0.04 14.74 4.02
N LYS A 191 -0.60 15.65 3.26
CA LYS A 191 0.04 16.29 2.09
C LYS A 191 1.30 17.07 2.48
N ASP A 192 1.22 17.80 3.58
CA ASP A 192 2.34 18.61 4.08
C ASP A 192 3.45 17.72 4.62
N ALA A 193 3.08 16.65 5.32
CA ALA A 193 4.01 15.62 5.78
C ALA A 193 4.77 14.95 4.63
N MET A 194 4.08 14.64 3.53
CA MET A 194 4.71 14.06 2.32
C MET A 194 5.70 15.05 1.69
N ASN A 195 5.32 16.31 1.56
CA ASN A 195 6.21 17.35 1.00
C ASN A 195 7.47 17.52 1.86
N GLU A 196 7.35 17.47 3.18
CA GLU A 196 8.49 17.60 4.08
C GLU A 196 9.39 16.37 4.05
N ALA A 197 8.80 15.17 4.00
CA ALA A 197 9.54 13.93 3.83
C ALA A 197 10.36 13.92 2.53
N LEU A 198 9.77 14.39 1.41
CA LEU A 198 10.48 14.52 0.14
C LEU A 198 11.63 15.54 0.20
N ARG A 199 11.40 16.72 0.83
CA ARG A 199 12.48 17.72 1.03
C ARG A 199 13.64 17.16 1.84
N PHE A 200 13.32 16.46 2.93
CA PHE A 200 14.35 15.82 3.75
C PHE A 200 15.11 14.77 2.95
N TRP A 201 14.40 13.96 2.16
CA TRP A 201 15.00 12.88 1.41
C TRP A 201 16.00 13.35 0.35
N VAL A 202 15.74 14.49 -0.32
CA VAL A 202 16.69 15.08 -1.28
C VAL A 202 18.11 15.22 -0.69
N GLY A 203 18.21 15.61 0.59
CA GLY A 203 19.52 15.76 1.27
C GLY A 203 20.07 14.50 1.91
N ALA A 204 19.33 13.38 1.88
CA ALA A 204 19.64 12.17 2.65
C ALA A 204 19.62 10.87 1.82
N VAL A 205 19.52 10.95 0.51
CA VAL A 205 19.32 9.79 -0.39
C VAL A 205 20.41 8.72 -0.29
N THR A 206 21.62 9.09 0.12
CA THR A 206 22.77 8.18 0.17
C THR A 206 22.57 7.03 1.16
N ASP A 207 22.07 7.31 2.37
CA ASP A 207 21.93 6.32 3.45
C ASP A 207 20.49 6.11 3.92
N THR A 208 19.56 6.86 3.37
CA THR A 208 18.15 6.90 3.78
C THR A 208 17.23 6.44 2.66
N PHE A 209 16.33 5.53 2.99
CA PHE A 209 15.28 5.05 2.09
C PHE A 209 13.94 5.68 2.48
N TYR A 210 13.20 6.16 1.50
CA TYR A 210 11.84 6.66 1.72
C TYR A 210 10.83 5.55 1.49
N ILE A 211 10.09 5.17 2.53
CA ILE A 211 9.04 4.15 2.49
C ILE A 211 7.69 4.84 2.23
N ILE A 212 7.13 4.66 1.04
CA ILE A 212 5.82 5.23 0.67
C ILE A 212 4.70 4.21 0.92
N GLY A 213 3.62 4.67 1.58
CA GLY A 213 2.50 3.84 1.99
C GLY A 213 1.31 3.78 1.03
N SER A 214 1.34 4.54 -0.05
CA SER A 214 0.25 4.70 -1.02
C SER A 214 0.68 4.29 -2.43
N VAL A 215 -0.28 3.93 -3.31
CA VAL A 215 -0.01 3.71 -4.74
C VAL A 215 0.10 5.04 -5.49
N ALA A 216 0.84 5.96 -4.91
CA ALA A 216 1.08 7.30 -5.38
C ALA A 216 2.58 7.60 -5.39
N GLY A 217 2.95 8.79 -5.89
CA GLY A 217 4.34 9.19 -6.00
C GLY A 217 4.98 8.79 -7.31
N PRO A 218 6.28 9.09 -7.47
CA PRO A 218 7.00 8.82 -8.70
C PRO A 218 7.26 7.33 -8.88
N HIS A 219 7.34 6.88 -10.15
CA HIS A 219 7.83 5.53 -10.44
C HIS A 219 9.23 5.33 -9.82
N PRO A 220 9.54 4.17 -9.17
CA PRO A 220 8.82 2.89 -9.19
C PRO A 220 7.83 2.68 -8.03
N TYR A 221 7.57 3.66 -7.16
CA TYR A 221 6.76 3.48 -5.95
C TYR A 221 5.38 2.85 -6.19
N PRO A 222 4.56 3.28 -7.17
CA PRO A 222 3.25 2.65 -7.39
C PRO A 222 3.33 1.15 -7.69
N VAL A 223 4.35 0.74 -8.45
CA VAL A 223 4.62 -0.67 -8.77
C VAL A 223 5.03 -1.44 -7.53
N MET A 224 5.96 -0.89 -6.75
CA MET A 224 6.45 -1.52 -5.52
C MET A 224 5.32 -1.73 -4.51
N VAL A 225 4.52 -0.70 -4.26
CA VAL A 225 3.38 -0.78 -3.34
C VAL A 225 2.36 -1.80 -3.82
N ARG A 226 2.01 -1.80 -5.12
CA ARG A 226 1.15 -2.82 -5.73
C ARG A 226 1.69 -4.23 -5.46
N ASP A 227 2.97 -4.45 -5.76
CA ASP A 227 3.56 -5.77 -5.71
C ASP A 227 3.71 -6.31 -4.29
N PHE A 228 4.00 -5.46 -3.30
CA PHE A 228 4.03 -5.86 -1.91
C PHE A 228 2.62 -6.01 -1.29
N GLN A 229 1.61 -5.34 -1.83
CA GLN A 229 0.24 -5.46 -1.35
C GLN A 229 -0.59 -6.55 -2.07
N LYS A 230 -0.21 -6.99 -3.26
CA LYS A 230 -0.98 -7.97 -4.05
C LYS A 230 -1.19 -9.31 -3.35
N ILE A 231 -0.42 -9.61 -2.32
CA ILE A 231 -0.60 -10.80 -1.48
C ILE A 231 -2.03 -10.88 -0.90
N ILE A 232 -2.65 -9.72 -0.63
CA ILE A 232 -4.05 -9.63 -0.16
C ILE A 232 -5.00 -10.32 -1.14
N GLY A 233 -4.91 -9.94 -2.41
CA GLY A 233 -5.78 -10.48 -3.46
C GLY A 233 -5.43 -11.91 -3.85
N ILE A 234 -4.13 -12.26 -3.85
CA ILE A 234 -3.68 -13.64 -4.10
C ILE A 234 -4.32 -14.59 -3.09
N GLU A 235 -4.25 -14.26 -1.80
CA GLU A 235 -4.86 -15.04 -0.74
C GLU A 235 -6.39 -15.03 -0.82
N ALA A 236 -7.01 -13.85 -1.01
CA ALA A 236 -8.45 -13.72 -1.10
C ALA A 236 -9.02 -14.56 -2.24
N ARG A 237 -8.35 -14.55 -3.41
CA ARG A 237 -8.75 -15.31 -4.59
C ARG A 237 -8.72 -16.83 -4.30
N LYS A 238 -7.65 -17.32 -3.71
CA LYS A 238 -7.54 -18.71 -3.32
C LYS A 238 -8.61 -19.08 -2.27
N GLN A 239 -8.73 -18.29 -1.23
CA GLN A 239 -9.63 -18.55 -0.11
C GLN A 239 -11.11 -18.55 -0.52
N ILE A 240 -11.53 -17.64 -1.40
CA ILE A 240 -12.94 -17.61 -1.83
C ILE A 240 -13.28 -18.82 -2.72
N ILE A 241 -12.35 -19.23 -3.59
CA ILE A 241 -12.54 -20.44 -4.41
C ILE A 241 -12.59 -21.68 -3.52
N ASP A 242 -11.68 -21.81 -2.55
CA ASP A 242 -11.66 -22.93 -1.62
C ASP A 242 -12.96 -23.03 -0.79
N LEU A 243 -13.55 -21.87 -0.43
CA LEU A 243 -14.76 -21.81 0.40
C LEU A 243 -16.06 -21.99 -0.39
N THR A 244 -16.12 -21.50 -1.63
CA THR A 244 -17.37 -21.38 -2.40
C THR A 244 -17.37 -22.13 -3.72
N GLY A 245 -16.21 -22.62 -4.17
CA GLY A 245 -16.04 -23.26 -5.48
C GLY A 245 -16.02 -22.28 -6.67
N ARG A 246 -16.13 -20.95 -6.45
CA ARG A 246 -16.21 -19.93 -7.52
C ARG A 246 -15.52 -18.64 -7.14
N LEU A 247 -15.29 -17.78 -8.13
CA LEU A 247 -14.87 -16.40 -7.94
C LEU A 247 -16.00 -15.56 -7.33
N PRO A 248 -15.69 -14.45 -6.65
CA PRO A 248 -16.70 -13.48 -6.20
C PRO A 248 -17.32 -12.75 -7.39
N ASP A 249 -18.55 -12.28 -7.24
CA ASP A 249 -19.20 -11.45 -8.25
C ASP A 249 -18.68 -10.01 -8.19
N LEU A 250 -18.35 -9.54 -6.98
CA LEU A 250 -17.95 -8.16 -6.70
C LEU A 250 -16.86 -8.10 -5.62
N LEU A 251 -15.85 -7.28 -5.85
CA LEU A 251 -14.88 -6.83 -4.84
C LEU A 251 -15.18 -5.39 -4.46
N ILE A 252 -15.16 -5.10 -3.17
CA ILE A 252 -15.34 -3.74 -2.64
C ILE A 252 -14.16 -3.42 -1.74
N ALA A 253 -13.57 -2.23 -1.92
CA ALA A 253 -12.53 -1.72 -1.06
C ALA A 253 -12.69 -0.21 -0.84
N CYS A 254 -12.40 0.27 0.38
CA CYS A 254 -12.26 1.70 0.61
C CYS A 254 -10.97 2.20 -0.07
N VAL A 255 -10.99 3.45 -0.53
CA VAL A 255 -9.86 4.10 -1.21
C VAL A 255 -9.50 5.37 -0.45
N GLY A 256 -8.30 5.35 0.14
CA GLY A 256 -7.60 6.54 0.57
C GLY A 256 -6.40 6.74 -0.35
N GLY A 257 -5.19 6.29 0.06
CA GLY A 257 -4.03 6.20 -0.85
C GLY A 257 -4.05 5.00 -1.82
N GLY A 258 -5.11 4.20 -1.84
CA GLY A 258 -5.37 3.13 -2.80
C GLY A 258 -4.58 1.82 -2.58
N SER A 259 -3.69 1.74 -1.59
CA SER A 259 -2.79 0.58 -1.45
C SER A 259 -3.53 -0.73 -1.12
N ASN A 260 -4.57 -0.68 -0.28
CA ASN A 260 -5.42 -1.83 0.03
C ASN A 260 -6.26 -2.28 -1.17
N ALA A 261 -6.88 -1.32 -1.86
CA ALA A 261 -7.70 -1.58 -3.03
C ALA A 261 -6.86 -2.19 -4.17
N MET A 262 -5.70 -1.61 -4.47
CA MET A 262 -4.77 -2.15 -5.46
C MET A 262 -4.29 -3.56 -5.06
N GLY A 263 -3.96 -3.76 -3.78
CA GLY A 263 -3.56 -5.07 -3.27
C GLY A 263 -4.64 -6.15 -3.44
N LEU A 264 -5.91 -5.79 -3.22
CA LEU A 264 -7.04 -6.70 -3.40
C LEU A 264 -7.37 -6.91 -4.88
N PHE A 265 -7.46 -5.84 -5.68
CA PHE A 265 -8.00 -5.89 -7.04
C PHE A 265 -7.02 -6.44 -8.07
N TYR A 266 -5.73 -6.12 -7.94
CA TYR A 266 -4.73 -6.45 -8.96
C TYR A 266 -4.69 -7.94 -9.34
N PRO A 267 -4.73 -8.91 -8.41
CA PRO A 267 -4.76 -10.34 -8.76
C PRO A 267 -6.05 -10.83 -9.43
N PHE A 268 -7.09 -10.01 -9.48
CA PHE A 268 -8.37 -10.33 -10.14
C PHE A 268 -8.59 -9.58 -11.45
N MET A 269 -7.60 -8.79 -11.93
CA MET A 269 -7.81 -7.91 -13.09
C MET A 269 -8.17 -8.65 -14.37
N ASP A 270 -7.73 -9.90 -14.52
CA ASP A 270 -8.04 -10.75 -15.68
C ASP A 270 -9.27 -11.63 -15.46
N ASP A 271 -9.85 -11.62 -14.25
CA ASP A 271 -11.04 -12.38 -13.91
C ASP A 271 -12.33 -11.58 -14.26
N PRO A 272 -13.47 -12.24 -14.52
CA PRO A 272 -14.75 -11.60 -14.77
C PRO A 272 -15.42 -11.13 -13.46
N VAL A 273 -14.70 -10.36 -12.65
CA VAL A 273 -15.13 -9.88 -11.33
C VAL A 273 -15.32 -8.36 -11.38
N GLU A 274 -16.47 -7.88 -10.88
CA GLU A 274 -16.69 -6.45 -10.74
C GLU A 274 -15.86 -5.88 -9.57
N MET A 275 -15.30 -4.67 -9.72
CA MET A 275 -14.47 -4.03 -8.71
C MET A 275 -14.98 -2.62 -8.41
N THR A 276 -15.25 -2.32 -7.14
CA THR A 276 -15.73 -1.02 -6.69
C THR A 276 -14.82 -0.46 -5.61
N GLY A 277 -14.19 0.69 -5.91
CA GLY A 277 -13.51 1.53 -4.93
C GLY A 277 -14.46 2.54 -4.32
N VAL A 278 -14.41 2.74 -3.01
CA VAL A 278 -15.26 3.69 -2.27
C VAL A 278 -14.38 4.71 -1.58
N GLU A 279 -14.50 5.98 -1.99
CA GLU A 279 -13.86 7.12 -1.34
C GLU A 279 -14.80 7.80 -0.35
N ALA A 280 -14.22 8.45 0.67
CA ALA A 280 -14.94 9.38 1.51
C ALA A 280 -15.25 10.67 0.71
N ALA A 281 -16.47 11.22 0.90
CA ALA A 281 -16.91 12.44 0.26
C ALA A 281 -16.32 13.69 0.93
#